data_98d25047c9c91bf73bf269776e9543c9
#
_entry.id   98d25047c9c91bf73bf269776e9543c9
#
_cell.length_a   1.000
_cell.length_b   1.000
_cell.length_c   1.000
_cell.angle_alpha   90.00
_cell.angle_beta   90.00
_cell.angle_gamma   90.00
#
_symmetry.space_group_name_H-M   'P 1'
#
loop_
_entity.id
_entity.type
_entity.pdbx_description
1 polymer ?
#
loop_
_entity_poly.entity_id
_entity_poly.type
_entity_poly.pdbx_seq_one_letter_code
_entity_poly.pdbx_strand_id
1 'polypeptide(L)'
;QVDENSEKVDETLWGNVKTTPEIFDQLKKDGFNAVRIPITWRDHLSDDYTIDEDWMNRVEEVVDYAYDRDFYVIINVHHDGGGDPDFGAWIRTEAEADYEKFSEKYNKIWTQIAKRFENYSDKLIFESMNEVGFDDMGTNQAYELLNKINQDFVDLIRKQGGNNPKRHLLIAGYW
;
A
#
# COMPACT_ATOMS: atom_id res chain seq x y z
N GLN A 1 -7.52 8.57 -17.29
CA GLN A 1 -7.94 7.63 -18.33
C GLN A 1 -6.95 6.50 -18.34
N VAL A 2 -7.33 5.34 -17.82
CA VAL A 2 -6.56 4.11 -18.08
C VAL A 2 -6.82 3.80 -19.53
N ASP A 3 -5.78 3.89 -20.36
CA ASP A 3 -5.84 3.43 -21.74
C ASP A 3 -6.01 1.91 -21.69
N GLU A 4 -7.03 1.36 -22.34
CA GLU A 4 -7.29 -0.09 -22.42
C GLU A 4 -6.12 -0.90 -23.05
N ASN A 5 -5.09 -0.21 -23.54
CA ASN A 5 -3.83 -0.75 -24.04
C ASN A 5 -2.62 -0.41 -23.15
N SER A 6 -2.82 0.13 -21.95
CA SER A 6 -1.68 0.54 -21.13
C SER A 6 -0.99 -0.67 -20.53
N GLU A 7 0.29 -0.78 -20.83
CA GLU A 7 1.28 -1.49 -20.07
C GLU A 7 1.09 -1.20 -18.55
N LYS A 8 1.53 -2.10 -17.69
CA LYS A 8 1.46 -2.01 -16.22
C LYS A 8 1.69 -0.58 -15.71
N VAL A 9 0.87 -0.11 -14.80
CA VAL A 9 1.03 1.20 -14.14
C VAL A 9 2.42 1.27 -13.49
N ASP A 10 3.19 2.30 -13.85
CA ASP A 10 4.48 2.58 -13.25
C ASP A 10 4.53 4.00 -12.65
N GLU A 11 5.68 4.35 -12.07
CA GLU A 11 5.88 5.63 -11.39
C GLU A 11 5.84 6.85 -12.35
N THR A 12 5.85 6.64 -13.65
CA THR A 12 5.87 7.72 -14.66
C THR A 12 4.53 7.97 -15.34
N LEU A 13 3.53 7.13 -15.08
CA LEU A 13 2.26 7.10 -15.81
C LEU A 13 1.55 8.46 -15.91
N TRP A 14 1.64 9.30 -14.89
CA TRP A 14 0.98 10.61 -14.86
C TRP A 14 1.91 11.76 -15.22
N GLY A 15 2.95 11.48 -16.00
CA GLY A 15 3.93 12.47 -16.40
C GLY A 15 4.96 12.80 -15.30
N ASN A 16 5.00 12.01 -14.26
CA ASN A 16 6.04 12.11 -13.25
C ASN A 16 7.38 11.66 -13.83
N VAL A 17 8.46 12.21 -13.30
CA VAL A 17 9.81 11.70 -13.58
C VAL A 17 10.06 10.45 -12.73
N LYS A 18 10.93 9.58 -13.21
CA LYS A 18 11.40 8.45 -12.41
C LYS A 18 11.99 8.96 -11.10
N THR A 19 11.58 8.38 -9.98
CA THR A 19 12.05 8.78 -8.65
C THR A 19 13.55 8.48 -8.50
N THR A 20 14.30 9.48 -8.04
CA THR A 20 15.75 9.36 -7.82
C THR A 20 16.14 9.78 -6.40
N PRO A 21 17.33 9.37 -5.90
CA PRO A 21 17.77 9.72 -4.55
C PRO A 21 17.90 11.23 -4.32
N GLU A 22 18.18 12.02 -5.37
CA GLU A 22 18.35 13.48 -5.27
C GLU A 22 17.07 14.19 -4.80
N ILE A 23 15.89 13.62 -5.09
CA ILE A 23 14.62 14.14 -4.59
C ILE A 23 14.61 14.14 -3.06
N PHE A 24 15.06 13.03 -2.46
CA PHE A 24 15.12 12.91 -1.00
C PHE A 24 16.24 13.76 -0.39
N ASP A 25 17.35 13.95 -1.09
CA ASP A 25 18.39 14.91 -0.69
C ASP A 25 17.83 16.34 -0.59
N GLN A 26 17.01 16.74 -1.57
CA GLN A 26 16.38 18.07 -1.55
C GLN A 26 15.33 18.16 -0.43
N LEU A 27 14.46 17.15 -0.26
CA LEU A 27 13.49 17.13 0.83
C LEU A 27 14.16 17.23 2.22
N LYS A 28 15.31 16.55 2.39
CA LYS A 28 16.07 16.63 3.64
C LYS A 28 16.63 18.04 3.88
N LYS A 29 17.15 18.69 2.84
CA LYS A 29 17.61 20.08 2.88
C LYS A 29 16.50 21.04 3.28
N ASP A 30 15.27 20.79 2.78
CA ASP A 30 14.09 21.62 3.05
C ASP A 30 13.49 21.35 4.44
N GLY A 31 14.09 20.42 5.21
CA GLY A 31 13.74 20.15 6.60
C GLY A 31 12.65 19.08 6.80
N PHE A 32 12.27 18.35 5.75
CA PHE A 32 11.36 17.22 5.89
C PHE A 32 12.05 16.04 6.57
N ASN A 33 11.31 15.32 7.40
CA ASN A 33 11.78 14.13 8.12
C ASN A 33 10.89 12.90 7.93
N ALA A 34 9.81 13.04 7.19
CA ALA A 34 8.90 11.95 6.84
C ALA A 34 8.44 12.09 5.39
N VAL A 35 8.25 10.95 4.74
CA VAL A 35 7.68 10.86 3.39
C VAL A 35 6.65 9.75 3.33
N ARG A 36 5.62 9.95 2.54
CA ARG A 36 4.66 8.92 2.18
C ARG A 36 4.85 8.56 0.72
N ILE A 37 5.08 7.29 0.45
CA ILE A 37 5.29 6.74 -0.89
C ILE A 37 4.03 5.95 -1.25
N PRO A 38 3.12 6.50 -2.06
CA PRO A 38 1.94 5.79 -2.53
C PRO A 38 2.34 4.67 -3.49
N ILE A 39 1.86 3.44 -3.24
CA ILE A 39 2.24 2.28 -4.04
C ILE A 39 0.98 1.56 -4.53
N THR A 40 0.91 1.36 -5.84
CA THR A 40 -0.13 0.57 -6.50
C THR A 40 0.38 -0.84 -6.75
N TRP A 41 -0.37 -1.86 -6.34
CA TRP A 41 0.04 -3.26 -6.44
C TRP A 41 -0.73 -4.04 -7.50
N ARG A 42 -1.99 -3.68 -7.75
CA ARG A 42 -2.95 -4.42 -8.59
C ARG A 42 -2.41 -4.85 -9.96
N ASP A 43 -1.65 -3.98 -10.63
CA ASP A 43 -1.14 -4.21 -11.98
C ASP A 43 0.16 -5.02 -11.99
N HIS A 44 0.66 -5.33 -10.80
CA HIS A 44 1.91 -6.06 -10.57
C HIS A 44 1.68 -7.36 -9.80
N LEU A 45 0.50 -7.96 -9.94
CA LEU A 45 0.12 -9.23 -9.34
C LEU A 45 -0.06 -10.29 -10.41
N SER A 46 0.40 -11.51 -10.14
CA SER A 46 0.01 -12.70 -10.90
C SER A 46 -1.39 -13.17 -10.51
N ASP A 47 -1.92 -14.16 -11.24
CA ASP A 47 -3.25 -14.73 -10.98
C ASP A 47 -3.41 -15.29 -9.56
N ASP A 48 -2.31 -15.71 -8.95
CA ASP A 48 -2.26 -16.20 -7.57
C ASP A 48 -1.91 -15.12 -6.55
N TYR A 49 -1.97 -13.83 -6.94
CA TYR A 49 -1.64 -12.66 -6.12
C TYR A 49 -0.18 -12.56 -5.68
N THR A 50 0.73 -13.22 -6.36
CA THR A 50 2.17 -13.03 -6.13
C THR A 50 2.61 -11.71 -6.76
N ILE A 51 3.30 -10.88 -5.99
CA ILE A 51 3.81 -9.59 -6.44
C ILE A 51 4.98 -9.82 -7.40
N ASP A 52 4.98 -9.09 -8.52
CA ASP A 52 6.07 -9.04 -9.49
C ASP A 52 7.37 -8.63 -8.76
N GLU A 53 8.41 -9.45 -8.92
CA GLU A 53 9.67 -9.25 -8.20
C GLU A 53 10.40 -7.98 -8.65
N ASP A 54 10.33 -7.61 -9.93
CA ASP A 54 10.95 -6.38 -10.43
C ASP A 54 10.25 -5.14 -9.85
N TRP A 55 8.91 -5.19 -9.70
CA TRP A 55 8.16 -4.15 -9.02
C TRP A 55 8.51 -4.07 -7.54
N MET A 56 8.55 -5.19 -6.84
CA MET A 56 8.94 -5.22 -5.41
C MET A 56 10.36 -4.68 -5.20
N ASN A 57 11.30 -5.03 -6.07
CA ASN A 57 12.67 -4.51 -6.03
C ASN A 57 12.70 -3.00 -6.26
N ARG A 58 11.88 -2.49 -7.20
CA ARG A 58 11.80 -1.04 -7.44
C ARG A 58 11.19 -0.30 -6.26
N VAL A 59 10.16 -0.86 -5.64
CA VAL A 59 9.56 -0.29 -4.42
C VAL A 59 10.60 -0.22 -3.30
N GLU A 60 11.34 -1.30 -3.06
CA GLU A 60 12.40 -1.34 -2.05
C GLU A 60 13.49 -0.30 -2.35
N GLU A 61 13.94 -0.19 -3.60
CA GLU A 61 14.93 0.79 -4.02
C GLU A 61 14.48 2.23 -3.68
N VAL A 62 13.22 2.59 -3.97
CA VAL A 62 12.69 3.93 -3.66
C VAL A 62 12.51 4.14 -2.15
N VAL A 63 12.10 3.10 -1.42
CA VAL A 63 12.05 3.13 0.05
C VAL A 63 13.44 3.37 0.62
N ASP A 64 14.47 2.68 0.12
CA ASP A 64 15.85 2.82 0.58
C ASP A 64 16.40 4.23 0.32
N TYR A 65 16.04 4.88 -0.78
CA TYR A 65 16.43 6.29 -1.02
C TYR A 65 16.03 7.21 0.14
N ALA A 66 14.84 7.03 0.69
CA ALA A 66 14.38 7.82 1.83
C ALA A 66 14.92 7.28 3.17
N TYR A 67 14.87 5.96 3.35
CA TYR A 67 15.25 5.30 4.58
C TYR A 67 16.72 5.53 4.95
N ASP A 68 17.63 5.42 3.99
CA ASP A 68 19.07 5.66 4.16
C ASP A 68 19.39 7.13 4.49
N ARG A 69 18.45 8.03 4.20
CA ARG A 69 18.53 9.48 4.56
C ARG A 69 17.86 9.81 5.88
N ASP A 70 17.54 8.79 6.66
CA ASP A 70 16.95 8.94 7.98
C ASP A 70 15.55 9.58 7.96
N PHE A 71 14.73 9.28 6.95
CA PHE A 71 13.31 9.61 6.94
C PHE A 71 12.50 8.55 7.69
N TYR A 72 11.37 8.98 8.25
CA TYR A 72 10.24 8.11 8.45
C TYR A 72 9.56 7.87 7.10
N VAL A 73 9.37 6.63 6.73
CA VAL A 73 8.82 6.26 5.42
C VAL A 73 7.49 5.54 5.62
N ILE A 74 6.45 6.03 4.99
CA ILE A 74 5.12 5.41 5.00
C ILE A 74 4.90 4.77 3.63
N ILE A 75 4.61 3.47 3.60
CA ILE A 75 4.18 2.75 2.39
C ILE A 75 2.80 2.16 2.58
N ASN A 76 2.05 2.01 1.49
CA ASN A 76 0.66 1.59 1.56
C ASN A 76 0.22 0.73 0.36
N VAL A 77 -1.06 0.38 0.37
CA VAL A 77 -1.81 -0.11 -0.78
C VAL A 77 -2.69 1.05 -1.25
N HIS A 78 -2.29 1.72 -2.37
CA HIS A 78 -2.80 3.05 -2.72
C HIS A 78 -4.00 3.01 -3.67
N HIS A 79 -3.79 2.95 -4.98
CA HIS A 79 -4.88 2.95 -5.97
C HIS A 79 -5.64 1.62 -6.05
N ASP A 80 -5.23 0.65 -5.28
CA ASP A 80 -5.96 -0.59 -5.02
C ASP A 80 -7.20 -0.34 -4.18
N GLY A 81 -7.17 0.69 -3.33
CA GLY A 81 -8.18 0.98 -2.30
C GLY A 81 -9.15 2.07 -2.68
N GLY A 82 -8.62 3.23 -3.00
CA GLY A 82 -9.42 4.42 -3.22
C GLY A 82 -10.09 4.49 -4.57
N GLY A 83 -11.27 5.06 -4.60
CA GLY A 83 -11.87 5.60 -5.78
C GLY A 83 -12.69 4.64 -6.63
N ASP A 84 -12.69 4.93 -7.89
CA ASP A 84 -13.56 4.35 -8.89
C ASP A 84 -13.06 2.95 -9.32
N PRO A 85 -13.91 1.91 -9.26
CA PRO A 85 -13.59 0.59 -9.79
C PRO A 85 -13.20 0.59 -11.26
N ASP A 86 -13.70 1.54 -12.05
CA ASP A 86 -13.33 1.72 -13.46
C ASP A 86 -11.84 2.05 -13.64
N PHE A 87 -11.19 2.54 -12.57
CA PHE A 87 -9.74 2.72 -12.52
C PHE A 87 -9.00 1.55 -11.83
N GLY A 88 -9.68 0.42 -11.62
CA GLY A 88 -9.10 -0.82 -11.09
C GLY A 88 -8.97 -0.88 -9.58
N ALA A 89 -9.57 0.04 -8.82
CA ALA A 89 -9.71 -0.09 -7.38
C ALA A 89 -10.53 -1.34 -7.05
N TRP A 90 -9.98 -2.23 -6.23
CA TRP A 90 -10.59 -3.54 -5.98
C TRP A 90 -10.99 -3.76 -4.51
N ILE A 91 -10.34 -3.07 -3.57
CA ILE A 91 -10.57 -3.31 -2.13
C ILE A 91 -12.04 -3.14 -1.79
N ARG A 92 -12.66 -2.02 -2.23
CA ARG A 92 -14.05 -1.75 -1.98
C ARG A 92 -14.96 -2.84 -2.56
N THR A 93 -14.88 -3.04 -3.86
CA THR A 93 -15.81 -3.92 -4.58
C THR A 93 -15.67 -5.38 -4.18
N GLU A 94 -14.44 -5.86 -4.00
CA GLU A 94 -14.22 -7.25 -3.61
C GLU A 94 -14.60 -7.48 -2.13
N ALA A 95 -14.31 -6.54 -1.22
CA ALA A 95 -14.67 -6.67 0.18
C ALA A 95 -16.19 -6.67 0.42
N GLU A 96 -16.94 -5.89 -0.36
CA GLU A 96 -18.41 -5.86 -0.32
C GLU A 96 -19.02 -7.15 -0.91
N ALA A 97 -18.44 -7.67 -1.99
CA ALA A 97 -18.99 -8.83 -2.70
C ALA A 97 -18.69 -10.16 -2.02
N ASP A 98 -17.43 -10.37 -1.58
CA ASP A 98 -16.96 -11.62 -0.97
C ASP A 98 -15.76 -11.34 -0.08
N TYR A 99 -16.02 -11.17 1.21
CA TYR A 99 -14.97 -10.83 2.18
C TYR A 99 -13.89 -11.91 2.31
N GLU A 100 -14.22 -13.20 2.19
CA GLU A 100 -13.24 -14.28 2.32
C GLU A 100 -12.24 -14.23 1.17
N LYS A 101 -12.73 -14.10 -0.05
CA LYS A 101 -11.89 -13.97 -1.25
C LYS A 101 -11.06 -12.68 -1.23
N PHE A 102 -11.66 -11.56 -0.86
CA PHE A 102 -10.97 -10.30 -0.64
C PHE A 102 -9.83 -10.46 0.38
N SER A 103 -10.12 -11.06 1.53
CA SER A 103 -9.17 -11.25 2.62
C SER A 103 -7.99 -12.13 2.18
N GLU A 104 -8.21 -13.18 1.38
CA GLU A 104 -7.14 -14.00 0.81
C GLU A 104 -6.16 -13.16 -0.01
N LYS A 105 -6.65 -12.36 -0.95
CA LYS A 105 -5.85 -11.48 -1.81
C LYS A 105 -5.11 -10.42 -0.99
N TYR A 106 -5.83 -9.69 -0.15
CA TYR A 106 -5.30 -8.62 0.68
C TYR A 106 -4.21 -9.11 1.63
N ASN A 107 -4.47 -10.23 2.31
CA ASN A 107 -3.51 -10.85 3.23
C ASN A 107 -2.27 -11.36 2.50
N LYS A 108 -2.42 -11.91 1.29
CA LYS A 108 -1.28 -12.38 0.50
C LYS A 108 -0.37 -11.23 0.05
N ILE A 109 -0.95 -10.10 -0.37
CA ILE A 109 -0.20 -8.89 -0.71
C ILE A 109 0.58 -8.39 0.52
N TRP A 110 -0.09 -8.16 1.64
CA TRP A 110 0.55 -7.64 2.84
C TRP A 110 1.57 -8.60 3.47
N THR A 111 1.37 -9.92 3.35
CA THR A 111 2.36 -10.90 3.81
C THR A 111 3.67 -10.76 3.03
N GLN A 112 3.61 -10.58 1.72
CA GLN A 112 4.79 -10.39 0.87
C GLN A 112 5.50 -9.07 1.20
N ILE A 113 4.75 -7.98 1.34
CA ILE A 113 5.28 -6.68 1.76
C ILE A 113 5.96 -6.80 3.14
N ALA A 114 5.25 -7.35 4.12
CA ALA A 114 5.77 -7.51 5.48
C ALA A 114 7.02 -8.38 5.53
N LYS A 115 7.11 -9.40 4.68
CA LYS A 115 8.30 -10.26 4.58
C LYS A 115 9.48 -9.54 3.96
N ARG A 116 9.27 -8.80 2.85
CA ARG A 116 10.33 -8.02 2.18
C ARG A 116 10.97 -7.03 3.16
N PHE A 117 10.15 -6.33 3.93
CA PHE A 117 10.57 -5.24 4.81
C PHE A 117 10.72 -5.66 6.28
N GLU A 118 10.80 -6.94 6.60
CA GLU A 118 10.78 -7.44 7.99
C GLU A 118 11.92 -6.90 8.85
N ASN A 119 13.08 -6.59 8.26
CA ASN A 119 14.27 -6.13 8.97
C ASN A 119 14.40 -4.59 9.08
N TYR A 120 13.51 -3.83 8.42
CA TYR A 120 13.48 -2.38 8.55
C TYR A 120 13.00 -1.98 9.95
N SER A 121 13.58 -0.90 10.49
CA SER A 121 13.25 -0.41 11.83
C SER A 121 11.83 0.18 11.90
N ASP A 122 11.50 0.76 13.04
CA ASP A 122 10.26 1.51 13.31
C ASP A 122 10.09 2.77 12.45
N LYS A 123 11.13 3.19 11.71
CA LYS A 123 11.03 4.28 10.74
C LYS A 123 10.26 3.90 9.46
N LEU A 124 10.15 2.62 9.14
CA LEU A 124 9.27 2.18 8.06
C LEU A 124 7.89 1.84 8.63
N ILE A 125 6.89 2.55 8.20
CA ILE A 125 5.50 2.51 8.67
C ILE A 125 4.62 1.91 7.57
N PHE A 126 3.73 1.01 7.93
CA PHE A 126 2.75 0.46 6.99
C PHE A 126 1.38 1.13 7.19
N GLU A 127 0.79 1.58 6.10
CA GLU A 127 -0.56 2.13 6.06
C GLU A 127 -1.49 1.15 5.34
N SER A 128 -2.58 0.77 6.00
CA SER A 128 -3.43 -0.35 5.59
C SER A 128 -4.01 -0.21 4.18
N MET A 129 -4.48 0.97 3.82
CA MET A 129 -5.09 1.28 2.52
C MET A 129 -5.27 2.79 2.35
N ASN A 130 -5.61 3.23 1.13
CA ASN A 130 -5.85 4.64 0.81
C ASN A 130 -7.31 4.86 0.43
N GLU A 131 -7.93 5.90 0.99
CA GLU A 131 -9.23 6.48 0.56
C GLU A 131 -10.33 5.43 0.28
N VAL A 132 -10.55 4.51 1.20
CA VAL A 132 -11.60 3.50 1.05
C VAL A 132 -12.87 3.96 1.73
N GLY A 133 -13.92 4.18 0.93
CA GLY A 133 -15.29 4.39 1.36
C GLY A 133 -16.19 3.29 0.82
N PHE A 134 -17.27 2.98 1.54
CA PHE A 134 -18.27 1.97 1.17
C PHE A 134 -19.63 2.67 1.00
N ASP A 135 -19.74 3.49 -0.07
CA ASP A 135 -20.87 4.41 -0.26
C ASP A 135 -22.18 3.71 -0.61
N ASP A 136 -22.11 2.47 -1.10
CA ASP A 136 -23.29 1.68 -1.46
C ASP A 136 -23.89 0.90 -0.28
N MET A 137 -23.26 0.97 0.89
CA MET A 137 -23.74 0.36 2.14
C MET A 137 -24.32 1.40 3.11
N GLY A 138 -25.12 0.91 4.07
CA GLY A 138 -25.49 1.76 5.21
C GLY A 138 -24.27 2.13 6.06
N THR A 139 -24.23 3.34 6.58
CA THR A 139 -23.08 3.92 7.31
C THR A 139 -22.51 2.99 8.40
N ASN A 140 -23.35 2.34 9.19
CA ASN A 140 -22.88 1.43 10.24
C ASN A 140 -22.21 0.19 9.66
N GLN A 141 -22.76 -0.39 8.58
CA GLN A 141 -22.17 -1.54 7.90
C GLN A 141 -20.81 -1.19 7.26
N ALA A 142 -20.73 0.01 6.66
CA ALA A 142 -19.48 0.52 6.10
C ALA A 142 -18.39 0.66 7.16
N TYR A 143 -18.73 1.20 8.34
CA TYR A 143 -17.79 1.31 9.45
C TYR A 143 -17.39 -0.06 10.02
N GLU A 144 -18.32 -0.99 10.14
CA GLU A 144 -18.01 -2.37 10.58
C GLU A 144 -17.06 -3.07 9.62
N LEU A 145 -17.30 -2.94 8.30
CA LEU A 145 -16.44 -3.53 7.28
C LEU A 145 -15.04 -2.89 7.28
N LEU A 146 -14.96 -1.56 7.33
CA LEU A 146 -13.69 -0.85 7.42
C LEU A 146 -12.89 -1.24 8.66
N ASN A 147 -13.56 -1.30 9.83
CA ASN A 147 -12.93 -1.71 11.07
C ASN A 147 -12.44 -3.15 11.00
N LYS A 148 -13.20 -4.03 10.36
CA LYS A 148 -12.81 -5.43 10.17
C LYS A 148 -11.55 -5.54 9.31
N ILE A 149 -11.48 -4.84 8.18
CA ILE A 149 -10.29 -4.83 7.31
C ILE A 149 -9.06 -4.31 8.09
N ASN A 150 -9.22 -3.20 8.79
CA ASN A 150 -8.14 -2.61 9.60
C ASN A 150 -7.67 -3.56 10.71
N GLN A 151 -8.60 -4.27 11.38
CA GLN A 151 -8.24 -5.23 12.43
C GLN A 151 -7.50 -6.44 11.86
N ASP A 152 -8.00 -6.99 10.74
CA ASP A 152 -7.36 -8.12 10.06
C ASP A 152 -5.94 -7.75 9.58
N PHE A 153 -5.75 -6.51 9.08
CA PHE A 153 -4.43 -5.99 8.73
C PHE A 153 -3.49 -5.92 9.95
N VAL A 154 -3.94 -5.35 11.06
CA VAL A 154 -3.14 -5.27 12.28
C VAL A 154 -2.76 -6.67 12.76
N ASP A 155 -3.72 -7.58 12.82
CA ASP A 155 -3.51 -8.96 13.28
C ASP A 155 -2.54 -9.70 12.37
N LEU A 156 -2.63 -9.49 11.06
CA LEU A 156 -1.74 -10.08 10.07
C LEU A 156 -0.30 -9.60 10.29
N ILE A 157 -0.08 -8.27 10.33
CA ILE A 157 1.27 -7.70 10.46
C ILE A 157 1.90 -8.08 11.81
N ARG A 158 1.14 -8.08 12.90
CA ARG A 158 1.65 -8.45 14.24
C ARG A 158 2.11 -9.91 14.32
N LYS A 159 1.61 -10.79 13.45
CA LYS A 159 2.02 -12.21 13.36
C LYS A 159 3.23 -12.45 12.46
N GLN A 160 3.66 -11.44 11.67
CA GLN A 160 4.83 -11.57 10.80
C GLN A 160 6.14 -11.51 11.61
N GLY A 161 7.23 -12.02 10.99
CA GLY A 161 8.56 -12.04 11.58
C GLY A 161 9.26 -10.68 11.64
N GLY A 162 10.52 -10.70 12.08
CA GLY A 162 11.39 -9.53 12.12
C GLY A 162 10.90 -8.44 13.08
N ASN A 163 10.86 -7.21 12.59
CA ASN A 163 10.40 -6.03 13.33
C ASN A 163 8.89 -5.77 13.23
N ASN A 164 8.17 -6.54 12.42
CA ASN A 164 6.74 -6.34 12.19
C ASN A 164 5.86 -6.35 13.46
N PRO A 165 6.12 -7.19 14.49
CA PRO A 165 5.34 -7.14 15.73
C PRO A 165 5.36 -5.80 16.46
N LYS A 166 6.38 -4.95 16.19
CA LYS A 166 6.55 -3.63 16.83
C LYS A 166 6.41 -2.45 15.85
N ARG A 167 6.24 -2.73 14.57
CA ARG A 167 6.14 -1.71 13.51
C ARG A 167 4.98 -0.76 13.77
N HIS A 168 5.16 0.52 13.52
CA HIS A 168 4.06 1.48 13.49
C HIS A 168 3.13 1.17 12.32
N LEU A 169 1.84 1.17 12.59
CA LEU A 169 0.80 0.94 11.60
C LEU A 169 -0.14 2.13 11.58
N LEU A 170 -0.49 2.57 10.38
CA LEU A 170 -1.55 3.53 10.15
C LEU A 170 -2.76 2.78 9.61
N ILE A 171 -3.88 2.94 10.28
CA ILE A 171 -5.14 2.36 9.84
C ILE A 171 -5.99 3.43 9.13
N ALA A 172 -6.65 3.05 8.05
CA ALA A 172 -7.48 3.97 7.28
C ALA A 172 -8.72 4.39 8.08
N GLY A 173 -9.02 5.69 8.04
CA GLY A 173 -10.34 6.20 8.41
C GLY A 173 -11.33 6.04 7.26
N TYR A 174 -12.63 6.25 7.54
CA TYR A 174 -13.64 6.32 6.49
C TYR A 174 -13.47 7.60 5.68
N TRP A 175 -13.55 7.47 4.36
CA TRP A 175 -13.45 8.59 3.43
C TRP A 175 -14.76 8.80 2.69
#